data_1be73b33c3b9c8f7c92ba70da302b00a
#
_entry.id   1be73b33c3b9c8f7c92ba70da302b00a
#
_cell.length_a   1.000
_cell.length_b   1.000
_cell.length_c   1.000
_cell.angle_alpha   90.00
_cell.angle_beta   90.00
_cell.angle_gamma   90.00
#
_symmetry.space_group_name_H-M   'P 1'
#
loop_
_entity.id
_entity.type
_entity.pdbx_description
1 polymer ?
#
loop_
_entity_poly.entity_id
_entity_poly.type
_entity_poly.pdbx_seq_one_letter_code
_entity_poly.pdbx_strand_id
1 'polypeptide(L)'
;MQRFRRWGLQAAVVGQVLEEPVVRVLQHGSVAAEVPARALAEDTPINQHTLISEPPEDIQQHWRWLETDLPSVSKDHDWGADLLALLDDPTIASKRWVYRQYDQQVLANTVVPAGGADAAVVRLRPQQGDASLRGANRGVAATVDCPNRWVALDPERGAMAAVAEAARNLSCVGAVPVAVTDNLNFPSPETPKGYW
;
A
#
# COMPACT_ATOMS: atom_id res chain seq x y z
N MET A 1 1.94 25.45 24.03
CA MET A 1 2.13 24.71 25.29
C MET A 1 0.87 24.64 26.15
N GLN A 2 0.11 25.72 26.41
CA GLN A 2 -1.11 25.67 27.25
C GLN A 2 -2.17 24.69 26.75
N ARG A 3 -2.38 24.54 25.44
CA ARG A 3 -3.32 23.60 24.85
C ARG A 3 -2.97 22.15 25.14
N PHE A 4 -1.69 21.77 25.09
CA PHE A 4 -1.24 20.41 25.41
C PHE A 4 -1.40 20.07 26.88
N ARG A 5 -1.09 21.01 27.78
CA ARG A 5 -1.27 20.82 29.22
C ARG A 5 -2.73 20.57 29.61
N ARG A 6 -3.68 21.21 28.90
CA ARG A 6 -5.13 20.96 29.12
C ARG A 6 -5.51 19.49 28.93
N TRP A 7 -4.78 18.77 28.09
CA TRP A 7 -5.03 17.37 27.76
C TRP A 7 -4.06 16.42 28.48
N GLY A 8 -3.31 16.89 29.45
CA GLY A 8 -2.33 16.09 30.19
C GLY A 8 -1.11 15.70 29.35
N LEU A 9 -0.91 16.32 28.17
CA LEU A 9 0.21 16.03 27.31
C LEU A 9 1.42 16.88 27.66
N GLN A 10 2.61 16.29 27.57
CA GLN A 10 3.86 17.00 27.73
C GLN A 10 4.21 17.77 26.46
N ALA A 11 4.72 18.96 26.61
CA ALA A 11 5.22 19.78 25.51
C ALA A 11 6.43 20.60 25.98
N ALA A 12 7.50 20.54 25.23
CA ALA A 12 8.72 21.29 25.49
C ALA A 12 9.16 22.05 24.22
N VAL A 13 9.79 23.19 24.43
CA VAL A 13 10.49 23.89 23.33
C VAL A 13 11.83 23.21 23.15
N VAL A 14 12.05 22.64 21.97
CA VAL A 14 13.29 21.91 21.64
C VAL A 14 14.27 22.74 20.81
N GLY A 15 13.84 23.90 20.33
CA GLY A 15 14.66 24.79 19.53
C GLY A 15 13.91 26.04 19.06
N GLN A 16 14.59 26.83 18.27
CA GLN A 16 14.04 28.01 17.61
C GLN A 16 14.49 28.04 16.15
N VAL A 17 13.71 28.68 15.30
CA VAL A 17 14.09 28.93 13.90
C VAL A 17 15.14 30.03 13.87
N LEU A 18 16.23 29.79 13.13
CA LEU A 18 17.34 30.73 12.91
C LEU A 18 17.15 31.43 11.57
N GLU A 19 17.73 32.62 11.44
CA GLU A 19 17.84 33.31 10.14
C GLU A 19 18.96 32.70 9.28
N GLU A 20 19.95 32.10 9.92
CA GLU A 20 21.06 31.41 9.27
C GLU A 20 20.56 30.07 8.68
N PRO A 21 21.03 29.69 7.48
CA PRO A 21 20.61 28.44 6.81
C PRO A 21 21.35 27.22 7.38
N VAL A 22 21.31 27.04 8.69
CA VAL A 22 21.98 25.95 9.41
C VAL A 22 21.02 25.28 10.39
N VAL A 23 21.27 24.00 10.62
CA VAL A 23 20.74 23.27 11.79
C VAL A 23 21.86 23.17 12.82
N ARG A 24 21.67 23.84 13.95
CA ARG A 24 22.65 23.90 15.04
C ARG A 24 22.12 23.12 16.23
N VAL A 25 22.88 22.12 16.68
CA VAL A 25 22.56 21.32 17.86
C VAL A 25 23.40 21.82 19.03
N LEU A 26 22.71 22.15 20.12
CA LEU A 26 23.34 22.59 21.34
C LEU A 26 23.30 21.49 22.39
N GLN A 27 24.40 21.28 23.09
CA GLN A 27 24.51 20.43 24.26
C GLN A 27 25.12 21.21 25.42
N HIS A 28 24.39 21.33 26.52
CA HIS A 28 24.80 22.11 27.69
C HIS A 28 25.22 23.58 27.36
N GLY A 29 24.53 24.18 26.37
CA GLY A 29 24.79 25.55 25.95
C GLY A 29 25.93 25.74 24.95
N SER A 30 26.66 24.69 24.62
CA SER A 30 27.73 24.68 23.61
C SER A 30 27.26 24.04 22.31
N VAL A 31 27.81 24.48 21.17
CA VAL A 31 27.52 23.89 19.87
C VAL A 31 28.15 22.50 19.82
N ALA A 32 27.29 21.47 19.74
CA ALA A 32 27.71 20.08 19.58
C ALA A 32 27.79 19.65 18.11
N ALA A 33 26.93 20.24 17.26
CA ALA A 33 26.96 20.02 15.83
C ALA A 33 26.36 21.23 15.09
N GLU A 34 26.86 21.50 13.91
CA GLU A 34 26.31 22.46 12.98
C GLU A 34 26.38 21.93 11.55
N VAL A 35 25.25 21.89 10.87
CA VAL A 35 25.13 21.33 9.53
C VAL A 35 24.35 22.31 8.66
N PRO A 36 24.78 22.59 7.41
CA PRO A 36 23.99 23.38 6.48
C PRO A 36 22.59 22.76 6.30
N ALA A 37 21.55 23.58 6.40
CA ALA A 37 20.16 23.09 6.29
C ALA A 37 19.90 22.39 4.95
N ARG A 38 20.50 22.88 3.86
CA ARG A 38 20.41 22.24 2.53
C ARG A 38 20.96 20.82 2.49
N ALA A 39 22.05 20.55 3.23
CA ALA A 39 22.62 19.21 3.30
C ALA A 39 21.67 18.16 3.89
N LEU A 40 20.68 18.60 4.66
CA LEU A 40 19.66 17.73 5.26
C LEU A 40 18.36 17.65 4.43
N ALA A 41 18.23 18.44 3.38
CA ALA A 41 17.03 18.50 2.56
C ALA A 41 17.32 18.33 1.05
N GLU A 42 17.83 19.38 0.41
CA GLU A 42 17.96 19.43 -1.05
C GLU A 42 19.24 18.78 -1.56
N ASP A 43 20.34 18.90 -0.82
CA ASP A 43 21.67 18.43 -1.21
C ASP A 43 21.99 17.04 -0.60
N THR A 44 20.98 16.29 -0.19
CA THR A 44 21.15 14.91 0.29
C THR A 44 21.70 14.04 -0.83
N PRO A 45 22.76 13.23 -0.62
CA PRO A 45 23.32 12.41 -1.66
C PRO A 45 22.27 11.38 -2.15
N ILE A 46 21.95 11.47 -3.42
CA ILE A 46 21.13 10.46 -4.10
C ILE A 46 22.08 9.46 -4.73
N ASN A 47 22.17 8.29 -4.13
CA ASN A 47 22.98 7.20 -4.68
C ASN A 47 22.29 6.67 -5.94
N GLN A 48 22.81 7.04 -7.10
CA GLN A 48 22.40 6.45 -8.36
C GLN A 48 23.24 5.21 -8.63
N HIS A 49 22.76 4.06 -8.18
CA HIS A 49 23.36 2.79 -8.52
C HIS A 49 22.75 2.31 -9.83
N THR A 50 23.57 2.20 -10.87
CA THR A 50 23.26 1.44 -12.09
C THR A 50 23.43 -0.06 -11.79
N LEU A 51 22.73 -0.56 -10.79
CA LEU A 51 22.68 -1.99 -10.55
C LEU A 51 21.68 -2.57 -11.56
N ILE A 52 22.18 -3.28 -12.55
CA ILE A 52 21.37 -4.12 -13.42
C ILE A 52 21.41 -5.51 -12.79
N SER A 53 20.28 -6.03 -12.40
CA SER A 53 20.14 -7.40 -11.93
C SER A 53 19.47 -8.23 -13.02
N GLU A 54 20.10 -9.34 -13.33
CA GLU A 54 19.48 -10.34 -14.19
C GLU A 54 18.41 -11.13 -13.40
N PRO A 55 17.35 -11.59 -14.06
CA PRO A 55 16.36 -12.44 -13.41
C PRO A 55 17.04 -13.66 -12.78
N PRO A 56 16.69 -14.05 -11.55
CA PRO A 56 17.19 -15.26 -10.91
C PRO A 56 16.95 -16.50 -11.78
N GLU A 57 17.82 -17.50 -11.70
CA GLU A 57 17.75 -18.69 -12.56
C GLU A 57 16.44 -19.47 -12.39
N ASP A 58 15.92 -19.56 -11.17
CA ASP A 58 14.61 -20.16 -10.87
C ASP A 58 13.46 -19.47 -11.60
N ILE A 59 13.50 -18.14 -11.69
CA ILE A 59 12.53 -17.34 -12.44
C ILE A 59 12.67 -17.57 -13.94
N GLN A 60 13.91 -17.57 -14.45
CA GLN A 60 14.15 -17.86 -15.87
C GLN A 60 13.67 -19.26 -16.27
N GLN A 61 13.78 -20.24 -15.38
CA GLN A 61 13.22 -21.59 -15.61
C GLN A 61 11.70 -21.54 -15.70
N HIS A 62 11.01 -20.82 -14.82
CA HIS A 62 9.55 -20.65 -14.89
C HIS A 62 9.10 -19.99 -16.18
N TRP A 63 9.84 -19.03 -16.70
CA TRP A 63 9.52 -18.37 -17.97
C TRP A 63 9.63 -19.29 -19.20
N ARG A 64 10.34 -20.41 -19.07
CA ARG A 64 10.50 -21.40 -20.15
C ARG A 64 9.42 -22.48 -20.16
N TRP A 65 8.52 -22.46 -19.17
CA TRP A 65 7.42 -23.41 -19.10
C TRP A 65 6.48 -23.26 -20.30
N LEU A 66 6.10 -24.39 -20.86
CA LEU A 66 5.14 -24.50 -21.94
C LEU A 66 3.86 -25.17 -21.42
N GLU A 67 2.77 -25.01 -22.15
CA GLU A 67 1.50 -25.68 -21.82
C GLU A 67 1.67 -27.20 -21.74
N THR A 68 2.58 -27.74 -22.58
CA THR A 68 2.92 -29.18 -22.59
C THR A 68 3.61 -29.67 -21.32
N ASP A 69 4.16 -28.79 -20.51
CA ASP A 69 4.80 -29.13 -19.24
C ASP A 69 3.79 -29.28 -18.08
N LEU A 70 2.55 -28.89 -18.33
CA LEU A 70 1.47 -29.05 -17.36
C LEU A 70 1.03 -30.51 -17.29
N PRO A 71 0.68 -31.02 -16.09
CA PRO A 71 0.13 -32.36 -15.95
C PRO A 71 -1.13 -32.54 -16.81
N SER A 72 -1.24 -33.67 -17.51
CA SER A 72 -2.49 -34.01 -18.21
C SER A 72 -3.59 -34.34 -17.20
N VAL A 73 -4.76 -33.75 -17.42
CA VAL A 73 -5.93 -34.01 -16.56
C VAL A 73 -6.81 -35.08 -17.22
N SER A 74 -7.24 -36.10 -16.43
CA SER A 74 -8.16 -37.11 -16.90
C SER A 74 -9.50 -36.49 -17.35
N LYS A 75 -10.17 -37.15 -18.32
CA LYS A 75 -11.52 -36.73 -18.75
C LYS A 75 -12.57 -36.90 -17.62
N ASP A 76 -12.32 -37.81 -16.72
CA ASP A 76 -13.21 -38.13 -15.59
C ASP A 76 -12.77 -37.41 -14.30
N HIS A 77 -11.99 -36.34 -14.42
CA HIS A 77 -11.49 -35.59 -13.29
C HIS A 77 -12.63 -34.88 -12.54
N ASP A 78 -12.63 -34.98 -11.22
CA ASP A 78 -13.63 -34.33 -10.36
C ASP A 78 -13.27 -32.85 -10.09
N TRP A 79 -13.67 -31.99 -10.99
CA TRP A 79 -13.50 -30.52 -10.84
C TRP A 79 -14.28 -29.95 -9.65
N GLY A 80 -15.34 -30.66 -9.19
CA GLY A 80 -16.10 -30.26 -8.00
C GLY A 80 -15.28 -30.43 -6.73
N ALA A 81 -14.52 -31.53 -6.62
CA ALA A 81 -13.61 -31.75 -5.51
C ALA A 81 -12.49 -30.69 -5.49
N ASP A 82 -11.91 -30.36 -6.65
CA ASP A 82 -10.89 -29.29 -6.74
C ASP A 82 -11.44 -27.92 -6.34
N LEU A 83 -12.65 -27.57 -6.78
CA LEU A 83 -13.29 -26.34 -6.38
C LEU A 83 -13.48 -26.26 -4.87
N LEU A 84 -13.96 -27.33 -4.25
CA LEU A 84 -14.14 -27.38 -2.80
C LEU A 84 -12.80 -27.25 -2.05
N ALA A 85 -11.76 -27.92 -2.55
CA ALA A 85 -10.42 -27.83 -1.98
C ALA A 85 -9.86 -26.39 -2.08
N LEU A 86 -10.05 -25.72 -3.22
CA LEU A 86 -9.65 -24.34 -3.40
C LEU A 86 -10.42 -23.38 -2.47
N LEU A 87 -11.73 -23.57 -2.30
CA LEU A 87 -12.54 -22.77 -1.40
C LEU A 87 -12.18 -22.95 0.08
N ASP A 88 -11.59 -24.08 0.44
CA ASP A 88 -11.13 -24.38 1.79
C ASP A 88 -9.67 -23.94 2.03
N ASP A 89 -8.93 -23.59 0.97
CA ASP A 89 -7.55 -23.11 1.10
C ASP A 89 -7.51 -21.79 1.87
N PRO A 90 -6.67 -21.64 2.91
CA PRO A 90 -6.60 -20.43 3.73
C PRO A 90 -6.29 -19.14 2.95
N THR A 91 -5.67 -19.23 1.77
CA THR A 91 -5.41 -18.06 0.90
C THR A 91 -6.65 -17.59 0.15
N ILE A 92 -7.62 -18.49 -0.10
CA ILE A 92 -8.82 -18.23 -0.89
C ILE A 92 -10.07 -18.15 0.00
N ALA A 93 -10.11 -18.96 1.06
CA ALA A 93 -11.23 -19.02 1.99
C ALA A 93 -11.64 -17.65 2.55
N SER A 94 -12.92 -17.51 2.90
CA SER A 94 -13.49 -16.27 3.42
C SER A 94 -12.70 -15.74 4.63
N LYS A 95 -12.34 -14.47 4.59
CA LYS A 95 -11.69 -13.75 5.69
C LYS A 95 -12.69 -13.09 6.66
N ARG A 96 -13.95 -13.50 6.61
CA ARG A 96 -15.03 -12.90 7.42
C ARG A 96 -14.73 -12.90 8.91
N TRP A 97 -14.09 -13.95 9.44
CA TRP A 97 -13.70 -14.02 10.84
C TRP A 97 -12.68 -12.93 11.23
N VAL A 98 -11.83 -12.48 10.30
CA VAL A 98 -10.87 -11.40 10.53
C VAL A 98 -11.59 -10.05 10.62
N TYR A 99 -12.28 -9.65 9.53
CA TYR A 99 -12.84 -8.31 9.46
C TYR A 99 -14.05 -8.08 10.37
N ARG A 100 -14.73 -9.11 10.82
CA ARG A 100 -15.82 -8.99 11.81
C ARG A 100 -15.34 -8.59 13.20
N GLN A 101 -14.06 -8.71 13.49
CA GLN A 101 -13.48 -8.32 14.78
C GLN A 101 -13.28 -6.79 14.90
N TYR A 102 -13.35 -6.08 13.79
CA TYR A 102 -13.09 -4.65 13.72
C TYR A 102 -14.36 -3.89 13.38
N ASP A 103 -14.48 -2.68 13.95
CA ASP A 103 -15.55 -1.77 13.56
C ASP A 103 -15.28 -1.20 12.16
N GLN A 104 -16.21 -1.45 11.25
CA GLN A 104 -16.16 -1.02 9.86
C GLN A 104 -17.12 0.14 9.58
N GLN A 105 -17.86 0.58 10.58
CA GLN A 105 -18.96 1.52 10.43
C GLN A 105 -18.82 2.75 11.33
N VAL A 106 -17.62 3.01 11.83
CA VAL A 106 -17.34 4.22 12.62
C VAL A 106 -17.84 5.46 11.87
N LEU A 107 -18.56 6.32 12.58
CA LEU A 107 -19.24 7.50 12.01
C LEU A 107 -20.35 7.17 10.99
N ALA A 108 -20.72 5.91 10.80
CA ALA A 108 -21.79 5.43 9.90
C ALA A 108 -21.68 5.99 8.46
N ASN A 109 -20.46 6.09 7.95
CA ASN A 109 -20.18 6.57 6.58
C ASN A 109 -19.93 5.45 5.58
N THR A 110 -19.76 4.19 6.04
CA THR A 110 -19.53 3.04 5.15
C THR A 110 -20.79 2.74 4.34
N VAL A 111 -20.65 2.74 3.02
CA VAL A 111 -21.71 2.41 2.06
C VAL A 111 -21.57 0.97 1.58
N VAL A 112 -20.35 0.57 1.22
CA VAL A 112 -20.01 -0.81 0.85
C VAL A 112 -19.02 -1.32 1.88
N PRO A 113 -19.44 -2.22 2.80
CA PRO A 113 -18.59 -2.80 3.83
C PRO A 113 -17.70 -3.91 3.27
N ALA A 114 -16.76 -4.39 4.08
CA ALA A 114 -15.92 -5.53 3.75
C ALA A 114 -16.76 -6.76 3.35
N GLY A 115 -16.40 -7.37 2.21
CA GLY A 115 -17.12 -8.49 1.61
C GLY A 115 -18.44 -8.13 0.93
N GLY A 116 -18.76 -6.85 0.78
CA GLY A 116 -19.98 -6.39 0.12
C GLY A 116 -19.85 -6.22 -1.39
N ALA A 117 -18.66 -5.90 -1.88
CA ALA A 117 -18.32 -5.78 -3.30
C ALA A 117 -16.79 -5.75 -3.48
N ASP A 118 -16.32 -5.42 -4.69
CA ASP A 118 -14.91 -5.47 -5.09
C ASP A 118 -14.06 -4.33 -4.49
N ALA A 119 -14.70 -3.27 -4.00
CA ALA A 119 -14.02 -2.17 -3.31
C ALA A 119 -14.88 -1.64 -2.15
N ALA A 120 -14.21 -1.11 -1.13
CA ALA A 120 -14.89 -0.40 -0.05
C ALA A 120 -15.35 0.99 -0.53
N VAL A 121 -16.54 1.42 -0.12
CA VAL A 121 -17.06 2.75 -0.43
C VAL A 121 -17.47 3.46 0.85
N VAL A 122 -16.95 4.67 1.03
CA VAL A 122 -17.22 5.53 2.18
C VAL A 122 -17.87 6.84 1.70
N ARG A 123 -19.00 7.20 2.28
CA ARG A 123 -19.68 8.46 2.00
C ARG A 123 -18.91 9.64 2.58
N LEU A 124 -18.76 10.69 1.81
CA LEU A 124 -18.31 11.99 2.29
C LEU A 124 -19.50 12.78 2.83
N ARG A 125 -19.42 13.15 4.11
CA ARG A 125 -20.42 14.03 4.72
C ARG A 125 -19.84 15.44 4.83
N PRO A 126 -20.57 16.49 4.42
CA PRO A 126 -20.11 17.85 4.61
C PRO A 126 -19.99 18.15 6.11
N GLN A 127 -18.90 18.79 6.50
CA GLN A 127 -18.79 19.36 7.84
C GLN A 127 -19.71 20.56 7.97
N GLN A 128 -20.10 20.92 9.21
CA GLN A 128 -20.88 22.12 9.47
C GLN A 128 -20.16 23.34 8.87
N GLY A 129 -20.81 24.02 7.92
CA GLY A 129 -20.27 25.20 7.24
C GLY A 129 -19.84 25.00 5.79
N ASP A 130 -19.63 23.77 5.34
CA ASP A 130 -19.29 23.49 3.93
C ASP A 130 -20.54 23.45 3.06
N ALA A 131 -20.90 24.61 2.50
CA ALA A 131 -22.07 24.76 1.63
C ALA A 131 -21.88 24.03 0.27
N SER A 132 -20.64 23.81 -0.16
CA SER A 132 -20.32 23.23 -1.48
C SER A 132 -20.69 21.74 -1.57
N LEU A 133 -20.74 21.04 -0.43
CA LEU A 133 -21.07 19.62 -0.35
C LEU A 133 -22.52 19.37 0.09
N ARG A 134 -23.31 20.41 0.37
CA ARG A 134 -24.72 20.25 0.76
C ARG A 134 -25.52 19.62 -0.38
N GLY A 135 -26.15 18.49 -0.11
CA GLY A 135 -26.91 17.73 -1.10
C GLY A 135 -26.08 16.93 -2.08
N ALA A 136 -24.76 17.01 -2.03
CA ALA A 136 -23.89 16.17 -2.85
C ALA A 136 -23.83 14.75 -2.28
N ASN A 137 -24.23 13.77 -3.07
CA ASN A 137 -24.12 12.36 -2.74
C ASN A 137 -22.75 11.84 -3.27
N ARG A 138 -21.66 12.17 -2.56
CA ARG A 138 -20.30 11.82 -2.95
C ARG A 138 -19.72 10.77 -2.02
N GLY A 139 -18.85 9.93 -2.55
CA GLY A 139 -18.10 8.93 -1.82
C GLY A 139 -16.68 8.82 -2.33
N VAL A 140 -15.84 8.15 -1.56
CA VAL A 140 -14.52 7.68 -1.95
C VAL A 140 -14.56 6.17 -1.92
N ALA A 141 -14.07 5.55 -2.99
CA ALA A 141 -13.85 4.11 -3.06
C ALA A 141 -12.35 3.80 -2.93
N ALA A 142 -12.03 2.69 -2.28
CA ALA A 142 -10.67 2.22 -2.13
C ALA A 142 -10.61 0.69 -2.21
N THR A 143 -9.57 0.18 -2.85
CA THR A 143 -9.23 -1.25 -2.89
C THR A 143 -7.74 -1.44 -2.60
N VAL A 144 -7.35 -2.65 -2.23
CA VAL A 144 -5.96 -3.06 -2.01
C VAL A 144 -5.72 -4.32 -2.80
N ASP A 145 -4.78 -4.27 -3.72
CA ASP A 145 -4.49 -5.37 -4.63
C ASP A 145 -2.98 -5.66 -4.66
N CYS A 146 -2.62 -6.95 -4.66
CA CYS A 146 -1.23 -7.38 -4.70
C CYS A 146 -1.10 -8.80 -5.26
N PRO A 147 -0.89 -8.99 -6.58
CA PRO A 147 -0.62 -10.28 -7.17
C PRO A 147 0.84 -10.69 -6.94
N ASN A 148 1.20 -10.96 -5.69
CA ASN A 148 2.57 -11.18 -5.24
C ASN A 148 3.33 -12.26 -6.03
N ARG A 149 2.67 -13.32 -6.48
CA ARG A 149 3.29 -14.37 -7.29
C ARG A 149 3.66 -13.88 -8.68
N TRP A 150 2.81 -13.05 -9.29
CA TRP A 150 3.09 -12.46 -10.60
C TRP A 150 4.20 -11.43 -10.51
N VAL A 151 4.20 -10.61 -9.44
CA VAL A 151 5.29 -9.66 -9.16
C VAL A 151 6.62 -10.40 -8.93
N ALA A 152 6.61 -11.55 -8.25
CA ALA A 152 7.81 -12.36 -8.07
C ALA A 152 8.34 -12.96 -9.38
N LEU A 153 7.45 -13.28 -10.35
CA LEU A 153 7.82 -13.83 -11.65
C LEU A 153 8.29 -12.73 -12.63
N ASP A 154 7.66 -11.57 -12.60
CA ASP A 154 7.95 -10.42 -13.46
C ASP A 154 7.48 -9.16 -12.73
N PRO A 155 8.37 -8.42 -12.07
CA PRO A 155 8.00 -7.27 -11.26
C PRO A 155 7.26 -6.18 -12.04
N GLU A 156 7.69 -5.89 -13.28
CA GLU A 156 7.06 -4.88 -14.13
C GLU A 156 5.63 -5.27 -14.50
N ARG A 157 5.46 -6.45 -15.09
CA ARG A 157 4.14 -6.94 -15.51
C ARG A 157 3.23 -7.23 -14.33
N GLY A 158 3.78 -7.74 -13.23
CA GLY A 158 3.05 -7.97 -12.00
C GLY A 158 2.52 -6.66 -11.39
N ALA A 159 3.32 -5.60 -11.38
CA ALA A 159 2.88 -4.28 -10.93
C ALA A 159 1.81 -3.69 -11.87
N MET A 160 1.99 -3.79 -13.18
CA MET A 160 0.96 -3.38 -14.15
C MET A 160 -0.36 -4.12 -13.94
N ALA A 161 -0.31 -5.42 -13.65
CA ALA A 161 -1.49 -6.23 -13.36
C ALA A 161 -2.18 -5.78 -12.07
N ALA A 162 -1.42 -5.49 -11.00
CA ALA A 162 -1.96 -4.97 -9.73
C ALA A 162 -2.73 -3.65 -9.93
N VAL A 163 -2.15 -2.70 -10.65
CA VAL A 163 -2.80 -1.41 -10.96
C VAL A 163 -4.06 -1.61 -11.80
N ALA A 164 -4.00 -2.48 -12.80
CA ALA A 164 -5.16 -2.78 -13.64
C ALA A 164 -6.28 -3.49 -12.88
N GLU A 165 -5.94 -4.40 -11.96
CA GLU A 165 -6.89 -5.08 -11.08
C GLU A 165 -7.58 -4.08 -10.15
N ALA A 166 -6.80 -3.24 -9.46
CA ALA A 166 -7.32 -2.18 -8.60
C ALA A 166 -8.28 -1.25 -9.35
N ALA A 167 -7.92 -0.83 -10.55
CA ALA A 167 -8.77 0.02 -11.38
C ALA A 167 -10.09 -0.67 -11.76
N ARG A 168 -10.06 -1.97 -12.09
CA ARG A 168 -11.28 -2.75 -12.36
C ARG A 168 -12.16 -2.87 -11.12
N ASN A 169 -11.58 -3.18 -9.97
CA ASN A 169 -12.31 -3.30 -8.71
C ASN A 169 -13.03 -2.01 -8.34
N LEU A 170 -12.38 -0.86 -8.51
CA LEU A 170 -13.02 0.45 -8.33
C LEU A 170 -14.15 0.68 -9.33
N SER A 171 -13.95 0.30 -10.58
CA SER A 171 -14.97 0.45 -11.62
C SER A 171 -16.22 -0.43 -11.37
N CYS A 172 -16.03 -1.62 -10.78
CA CYS A 172 -17.14 -2.52 -10.42
C CYS A 172 -18.06 -1.93 -9.36
N VAL A 173 -17.60 -1.01 -8.52
CA VAL A 173 -18.46 -0.27 -7.57
C VAL A 173 -18.91 1.10 -8.09
N GLY A 174 -18.69 1.39 -9.38
CA GLY A 174 -19.08 2.62 -10.03
C GLY A 174 -18.18 3.83 -9.75
N ALA A 175 -16.98 3.60 -9.21
CA ALA A 175 -16.00 4.65 -8.97
C ALA A 175 -15.07 4.86 -10.17
N VAL A 176 -14.52 6.06 -10.27
CA VAL A 176 -13.45 6.39 -11.24
C VAL A 176 -12.10 6.33 -10.53
N PRO A 177 -11.15 5.50 -10.99
CA PRO A 177 -9.80 5.47 -10.44
C PRO A 177 -9.12 6.84 -10.64
N VAL A 178 -8.60 7.45 -9.57
CA VAL A 178 -8.03 8.80 -9.62
C VAL A 178 -6.62 8.88 -9.05
N ALA A 179 -6.23 7.95 -8.19
CA ALA A 179 -4.93 7.93 -7.55
C ALA A 179 -4.55 6.53 -7.09
N VAL A 180 -3.26 6.33 -6.89
CA VAL A 180 -2.63 5.13 -6.34
C VAL A 180 -1.70 5.55 -5.20
N THR A 181 -1.63 4.73 -4.16
CA THR A 181 -0.59 4.81 -3.13
C THR A 181 0.16 3.49 -3.09
N ASP A 182 1.48 3.57 -3.01
CA ASP A 182 2.34 2.39 -2.93
C ASP A 182 2.66 2.07 -1.47
N ASN A 183 2.58 0.78 -1.14
CA ASN A 183 3.14 0.23 0.09
C ASN A 183 4.05 -0.95 -0.29
N LEU A 184 5.29 -0.63 -0.67
CA LEU A 184 6.25 -1.58 -1.22
C LEU A 184 6.95 -2.36 -0.11
N ASN A 185 6.82 -3.68 -0.14
CA ASN A 185 7.47 -4.60 0.78
C ASN A 185 8.23 -5.65 -0.02
N PHE A 186 9.44 -5.30 -0.42
CA PHE A 186 10.33 -6.17 -1.19
C PHE A 186 11.48 -6.69 -0.33
N PRO A 187 12.17 -7.76 -0.75
CA PRO A 187 13.45 -8.16 -0.16
C PRO A 187 14.48 -7.02 -0.22
N SER A 188 15.54 -7.14 0.60
CA SER A 188 16.61 -6.14 0.59
C SER A 188 17.23 -5.99 -0.80
N PRO A 189 17.34 -4.76 -1.34
CA PRO A 189 17.99 -4.51 -2.62
C PRO A 189 19.51 -4.73 -2.59
N GLU A 190 20.08 -5.06 -1.44
CA GLU A 190 21.51 -5.42 -1.30
C GLU A 190 21.82 -6.81 -1.86
N THR A 191 20.81 -7.62 -2.10
CA THR A 191 20.96 -8.93 -2.75
C THR A 191 20.53 -8.86 -4.22
N PRO A 192 21.21 -9.59 -5.14
CA PRO A 192 20.83 -9.61 -6.55
C PRO A 192 19.35 -9.98 -6.79
N LYS A 193 18.84 -10.95 -6.04
CA LYS A 193 17.43 -11.37 -6.12
C LYS A 193 16.46 -10.32 -5.58
N GLY A 194 16.84 -9.59 -4.54
CA GLY A 194 16.01 -8.53 -3.96
C GLY A 194 16.03 -7.26 -4.80
N TYR A 195 17.12 -7.03 -5.55
CA TYR A 195 17.26 -5.89 -6.42
C TYR A 195 16.51 -6.05 -7.76
N TRP A 196 16.50 -7.27 -8.30
CA TRP A 196 15.80 -7.58 -9.54
C TRP A 196 14.29 -7.35 -9.43
#